data_8abbe1c965eb8afa2705b0c7a6b74f82
#
_entry.id   8abbe1c965eb8afa2705b0c7a6b74f82
#
_cell.length_a   1.000
_cell.length_b   1.000
_cell.length_c   1.000
_cell.angle_alpha   90.00
_cell.angle_beta   90.00
_cell.angle_gamma   90.00
#
_symmetry.space_group_name_H-M   'P 1'
#
loop_
_entity.id
_entity.type
_entity.pdbx_description
1 polymer ?
#
loop_
_entity_poly.entity_id
_entity_poly.type
_entity_poly.pdbx_seq_one_letter_code
_entity_poly.pdbx_strand_id
1 'polypeptide(L)'
;MPNELWMIYDKTGLDRNSSFVKMFAERGKPYTIDVKAVLDTEYLSLLKKGIQPCAVLVRAICPSINAEFENRKIPVWNSSFVSGICNHKGKTREYLKDMVFCTPTVPCNSDKVNEILGCSAEEVRQYLLENMDFSSKFREQEKKRICSAKDFVIKTADGHGGSEVYSFRNEAAKLKKVLRETDYVIQPMLPVGKESRDMRVYVLKDQIYAAILRYSDKDFRANFSRGGKVKAVSKDQIPQKEVEAILKKFSFGMAGIDFIFEEDGTPVLSEIEDVAGTRMLYRCCPELDIVADYMKEIQKMLFDK
;
A
#
# COMPACT_ATOMS: atom_id res chain seq x y z
N MET A 1 9.13 -13.92 -30.61
CA MET A 1 8.05 -14.36 -29.70
C MET A 1 7.17 -13.15 -29.45
N PRO A 2 5.87 -13.26 -29.30
CA PRO A 2 5.07 -12.08 -28.96
C PRO A 2 5.60 -11.52 -27.65
N ASN A 3 5.74 -10.19 -27.57
CA ASN A 3 6.13 -9.47 -26.36
C ASN A 3 4.94 -9.47 -25.38
N GLU A 4 4.55 -10.64 -24.89
CA GLU A 4 3.41 -10.81 -24.02
C GLU A 4 3.80 -10.44 -22.58
N LEU A 5 3.13 -9.43 -22.00
CA LEU A 5 3.23 -9.01 -20.62
C LEU A 5 2.06 -9.60 -19.85
N TRP A 6 2.35 -10.36 -18.79
CA TRP A 6 1.28 -10.89 -17.94
C TRP A 6 0.96 -9.93 -16.78
N MET A 7 -0.33 -9.68 -16.58
CA MET A 7 -0.85 -9.07 -15.36
C MET A 7 -1.48 -10.16 -14.51
N ILE A 8 -0.85 -10.49 -13.37
CA ILE A 8 -1.31 -11.57 -12.49
C ILE A 8 -2.28 -11.02 -11.45
N TYR A 9 -3.46 -11.61 -11.37
CA TYR A 9 -4.51 -11.28 -10.40
C TYR A 9 -5.07 -12.54 -9.75
N ASP A 10 -5.60 -12.42 -8.53
CA ASP A 10 -6.63 -13.32 -8.06
C ASP A 10 -7.95 -13.08 -8.81
N LYS A 11 -8.88 -14.03 -8.74
CA LYS A 11 -10.15 -13.94 -9.48
C LYS A 11 -10.95 -12.68 -9.14
N THR A 12 -11.08 -12.37 -7.85
CA THR A 12 -11.84 -11.21 -7.38
C THR A 12 -11.18 -9.89 -7.82
N GLY A 13 -9.85 -9.83 -7.73
CA GLY A 13 -9.06 -8.71 -8.18
C GLY A 13 -9.20 -8.46 -9.67
N LEU A 14 -9.19 -9.50 -10.49
CA LEU A 14 -9.39 -9.41 -11.94
C LEU A 14 -10.79 -8.88 -12.29
N ASP A 15 -11.83 -9.44 -11.69
CA ASP A 15 -13.21 -9.00 -11.93
C ASP A 15 -13.40 -7.52 -11.59
N ARG A 16 -12.79 -7.06 -10.49
CA ARG A 16 -12.83 -5.65 -10.04
C ARG A 16 -12.02 -4.70 -10.90
N ASN A 17 -10.93 -5.17 -11.51
CA ASN A 17 -9.95 -4.34 -12.21
C ASN A 17 -9.84 -4.64 -13.72
N SER A 18 -10.83 -5.28 -14.32
CA SER A 18 -10.81 -5.62 -15.76
C SER A 18 -10.62 -4.40 -16.68
N SER A 19 -11.17 -3.25 -16.31
CA SER A 19 -10.95 -1.98 -17.04
C SER A 19 -9.50 -1.50 -16.95
N PHE A 20 -8.81 -1.78 -15.86
CA PHE A 20 -7.40 -1.43 -15.68
C PHE A 20 -6.50 -2.31 -16.57
N VAL A 21 -6.82 -3.59 -16.70
CA VAL A 21 -6.14 -4.49 -17.65
C VAL A 21 -6.31 -3.99 -19.09
N LYS A 22 -7.54 -3.60 -19.48
CA LYS A 22 -7.81 -3.02 -20.80
C LYS A 22 -6.99 -1.75 -21.05
N MET A 23 -6.86 -0.90 -20.04
CA MET A 23 -6.05 0.32 -20.12
C MET A 23 -4.56 -0.02 -20.39
N PHE A 24 -3.99 -0.99 -19.67
CA PHE A 24 -2.64 -1.46 -19.96
C PHE A 24 -2.48 -2.04 -21.35
N ALA A 25 -3.46 -2.83 -21.81
CA ALA A 25 -3.45 -3.39 -23.16
C ALA A 25 -3.47 -2.29 -24.25
N GLU A 26 -4.27 -1.24 -24.05
CA GLU A 26 -4.30 -0.10 -24.99
C GLU A 26 -2.98 0.68 -24.99
N ARG A 27 -2.40 0.94 -23.83
CA ARG A 27 -1.13 1.67 -23.68
C ARG A 27 0.09 0.83 -24.06
N GLY A 28 -0.04 -0.49 -24.12
CA GLY A 28 1.01 -1.40 -24.60
C GLY A 28 1.16 -1.43 -26.13
N LYS A 29 0.07 -1.15 -26.87
CA LYS A 29 0.06 -1.21 -28.35
C LYS A 29 1.16 -0.40 -29.02
N PRO A 30 1.44 0.87 -28.65
CA PRO A 30 2.51 1.66 -29.27
C PRO A 30 3.90 1.02 -29.14
N TYR A 31 4.09 0.16 -28.14
CA TYR A 31 5.35 -0.52 -27.83
C TYR A 31 5.38 -1.98 -28.31
N THR A 32 4.36 -2.41 -29.06
CA THR A 32 4.21 -3.82 -29.48
C THR A 32 4.22 -4.81 -28.30
N ILE A 33 3.71 -4.38 -27.14
CA ILE A 33 3.55 -5.23 -25.96
C ILE A 33 2.08 -5.66 -25.90
N ASP A 34 1.86 -6.97 -25.95
CA ASP A 34 0.54 -7.56 -25.75
C ASP A 34 0.31 -7.86 -24.28
N VAL A 35 -0.72 -7.26 -23.68
CA VAL A 35 -1.01 -7.37 -22.25
C VAL A 35 -2.10 -8.39 -22.01
N LYS A 36 -1.80 -9.42 -21.23
CA LYS A 36 -2.72 -10.51 -20.90
C LYS A 36 -2.94 -10.62 -19.40
N ALA A 37 -4.20 -10.64 -18.99
CA ALA A 37 -4.53 -11.03 -17.62
C ALA A 37 -4.39 -12.55 -17.45
N VAL A 38 -3.74 -12.95 -16.37
CA VAL A 38 -3.55 -14.37 -15.99
C VAL A 38 -3.92 -14.52 -14.51
N LEU A 39 -4.65 -15.57 -14.17
CA LEU A 39 -4.99 -15.83 -12.78
C LEU A 39 -3.78 -16.41 -12.02
N ASP A 40 -3.72 -16.09 -10.73
CA ASP A 40 -2.73 -16.61 -9.78
C ASP A 40 -2.78 -18.13 -9.65
N THR A 41 -3.91 -18.75 -10.00
CA THR A 41 -4.10 -20.21 -10.05
C THR A 41 -3.65 -20.83 -11.38
N GLU A 42 -3.42 -20.04 -12.43
CA GLU A 42 -3.18 -20.54 -13.80
C GLU A 42 -1.73 -20.39 -14.26
N TYR A 43 -1.00 -19.38 -13.80
CA TYR A 43 0.32 -19.01 -14.32
C TYR A 43 1.33 -20.17 -14.26
N LEU A 44 1.33 -20.98 -13.19
CA LEU A 44 2.23 -22.13 -13.08
C LEU A 44 1.94 -23.20 -14.15
N SER A 45 0.68 -23.41 -14.48
CA SER A 45 0.28 -24.34 -15.55
C SER A 45 0.75 -23.86 -16.92
N LEU A 46 0.68 -22.56 -17.19
CA LEU A 46 1.19 -21.96 -18.43
C LEU A 46 2.72 -22.11 -18.53
N LEU A 47 3.44 -21.81 -17.44
CA LEU A 47 4.90 -21.97 -17.38
C LEU A 47 5.35 -23.42 -17.59
N LYS A 48 4.62 -24.41 -17.03
CA LYS A 48 4.88 -25.83 -17.24
C LYS A 48 4.66 -26.27 -18.69
N LYS A 49 3.79 -25.60 -19.44
CA LYS A 49 3.57 -25.83 -20.88
C LYS A 49 4.58 -25.10 -21.76
N GLY A 50 5.59 -24.45 -21.18
CA GLY A 50 6.62 -23.70 -21.90
C GLY A 50 6.15 -22.32 -22.38
N ILE A 51 4.98 -21.84 -21.95
CA ILE A 51 4.47 -20.52 -22.29
C ILE A 51 5.03 -19.52 -21.27
N GLN A 52 5.84 -18.57 -21.74
CA GLN A 52 6.51 -17.59 -20.90
C GLN A 52 6.24 -16.17 -21.38
N PRO A 53 5.96 -15.21 -20.48
CA PRO A 53 5.84 -13.79 -20.82
C PRO A 53 7.23 -13.15 -20.99
N CYS A 54 7.27 -12.00 -21.66
CA CYS A 54 8.47 -11.15 -21.67
C CYS A 54 8.67 -10.40 -20.34
N ALA A 55 7.58 -10.17 -19.60
CA ALA A 55 7.58 -9.51 -18.31
C ALA A 55 6.28 -9.77 -17.55
N VAL A 56 6.26 -9.46 -16.24
CA VAL A 56 5.09 -9.66 -15.38
C VAL A 56 4.84 -8.45 -14.49
N LEU A 57 3.57 -8.06 -14.38
CA LEU A 57 3.05 -7.16 -13.36
C LEU A 57 2.18 -7.98 -12.40
N VAL A 58 2.68 -8.23 -11.19
CA VAL A 58 1.89 -8.94 -10.18
C VAL A 58 0.98 -7.94 -9.49
N ARG A 59 -0.32 -8.18 -9.59
CA ARG A 59 -1.38 -7.35 -8.99
C ARG A 59 -2.16 -8.10 -7.90
N ALA A 60 -1.77 -9.34 -7.64
CA ALA A 60 -2.15 -10.09 -6.45
C ALA A 60 -1.13 -9.81 -5.34
N ILE A 61 -1.58 -9.71 -4.08
CA ILE A 61 -0.67 -9.52 -2.93
C ILE A 61 -0.13 -10.88 -2.52
N CYS A 62 0.82 -11.36 -3.28
CA CYS A 62 1.42 -12.67 -3.09
C CYS A 62 2.90 -12.64 -3.51
N PRO A 63 3.83 -12.24 -2.61
CA PRO A 63 5.25 -12.08 -2.93
C PRO A 63 5.92 -13.34 -3.49
N SER A 64 5.37 -14.53 -3.20
CA SER A 64 5.88 -15.79 -3.75
C SER A 64 5.70 -15.90 -5.27
N ILE A 65 4.67 -15.23 -5.83
CA ILE A 65 4.49 -15.17 -7.28
C ILE A 65 5.61 -14.34 -7.90
N ASN A 66 5.92 -13.18 -7.31
CA ASN A 66 7.03 -12.33 -7.76
C ASN A 66 8.35 -13.11 -7.71
N ALA A 67 8.63 -13.81 -6.59
CA ALA A 67 9.83 -14.62 -6.41
C ALA A 67 9.94 -15.76 -7.45
N GLU A 68 8.84 -16.39 -7.83
CA GLU A 68 8.84 -17.44 -8.87
C GLU A 68 9.31 -16.90 -10.22
N PHE A 69 8.88 -15.70 -10.62
CA PHE A 69 9.33 -15.07 -11.87
C PHE A 69 10.78 -14.57 -11.77
N GLU A 70 11.20 -14.03 -10.63
CA GLU A 70 12.59 -13.65 -10.37
C GLU A 70 13.54 -14.85 -10.49
N ASN A 71 13.18 -15.99 -9.89
CA ASN A 71 13.96 -17.23 -9.99
C ASN A 71 14.10 -17.74 -11.43
N ARG A 72 13.10 -17.46 -12.27
CA ARG A 72 13.13 -17.80 -13.71
C ARG A 72 13.81 -16.73 -14.55
N LYS A 73 14.33 -15.67 -13.95
CA LYS A 73 14.93 -14.51 -14.65
C LYS A 73 13.95 -13.82 -15.62
N ILE A 74 12.68 -13.90 -15.34
CA ILE A 74 11.62 -13.16 -16.04
C ILE A 74 11.43 -11.84 -15.32
N PRO A 75 11.55 -10.68 -16.01
CA PRO A 75 11.33 -9.37 -15.40
C PRO A 75 9.96 -9.30 -14.73
N VAL A 76 9.93 -8.88 -13.47
CA VAL A 76 8.69 -8.75 -12.69
C VAL A 76 8.68 -7.44 -11.91
N TRP A 77 7.54 -6.78 -11.84
CA TRP A 77 7.32 -5.56 -11.08
C TRP A 77 6.00 -5.63 -10.28
N ASN A 78 6.05 -5.27 -9.00
CA ASN A 78 7.27 -4.96 -8.26
C ASN A 78 8.05 -6.25 -7.93
N SER A 79 9.24 -6.13 -7.35
CA SER A 79 10.01 -7.29 -6.91
C SER A 79 9.33 -8.01 -5.72
N SER A 80 9.72 -9.27 -5.47
CA SER A 80 9.26 -10.04 -4.30
C SER A 80 9.61 -9.33 -2.98
N PHE A 81 10.76 -8.68 -2.93
CA PHE A 81 11.19 -7.85 -1.79
C PHE A 81 10.23 -6.69 -1.55
N VAL A 82 9.92 -5.90 -2.59
CA VAL A 82 8.98 -4.77 -2.51
C VAL A 82 7.60 -5.27 -2.09
N SER A 83 7.07 -6.28 -2.78
CA SER A 83 5.75 -6.84 -2.51
C SER A 83 5.65 -7.43 -1.09
N GLY A 84 6.73 -8.07 -0.60
CA GLY A 84 6.79 -8.71 0.71
C GLY A 84 6.83 -7.74 1.89
N ILE A 85 7.33 -6.52 1.66
CA ILE A 85 7.44 -5.49 2.71
C ILE A 85 6.31 -4.47 2.61
N CYS A 86 6.06 -3.91 1.42
CA CYS A 86 5.23 -2.72 1.27
C CYS A 86 3.75 -2.97 1.56
N ASN A 87 3.19 -4.13 1.22
CA ASN A 87 1.77 -4.41 1.47
C ASN A 87 1.46 -4.85 2.90
N HIS A 88 2.45 -4.92 3.77
CA HIS A 88 2.29 -5.37 5.16
C HIS A 88 2.70 -4.27 6.13
N LYS A 89 1.75 -3.65 6.80
CA LYS A 89 1.94 -2.45 7.66
C LYS A 89 3.03 -2.62 8.72
N GLY A 90 3.08 -3.78 9.38
CA GLY A 90 4.12 -4.09 10.37
C GLY A 90 5.52 -4.17 9.76
N LYS A 91 5.68 -4.87 8.63
CA LYS A 91 6.97 -5.01 7.94
C LYS A 91 7.44 -3.70 7.33
N THR A 92 6.52 -2.93 6.72
CA THR A 92 6.82 -1.58 6.19
C THR A 92 7.39 -0.68 7.28
N ARG A 93 6.72 -0.63 8.45
CA ARG A 93 7.21 0.15 9.58
C ARG A 93 8.57 -0.36 10.07
N GLU A 94 8.70 -1.66 10.28
CA GLU A 94 9.96 -2.25 10.78
C GLU A 94 11.14 -1.90 9.89
N TYR A 95 10.94 -1.94 8.58
CA TYR A 95 11.99 -1.64 7.62
C TYR A 95 12.34 -0.15 7.52
N LEU A 96 11.38 0.75 7.79
CA LEU A 96 11.53 2.19 7.57
C LEU A 96 11.58 3.03 8.87
N LYS A 97 11.34 2.46 10.05
CA LYS A 97 11.14 3.18 11.31
C LYS A 97 12.27 4.15 11.70
N ASP A 98 13.51 3.87 11.31
CA ASP A 98 14.67 4.73 11.61
C ASP A 98 14.97 5.75 10.52
N MET A 99 14.18 5.76 9.44
CA MET A 99 14.38 6.62 8.28
C MET A 99 13.33 7.70 8.14
N VAL A 100 12.06 7.30 8.26
CA VAL A 100 10.90 8.19 8.20
C VAL A 100 10.01 7.95 9.41
N PHE A 101 9.32 8.99 9.84
CA PHE A 101 8.38 8.85 10.94
C PHE A 101 7.17 8.01 10.49
N CYS A 102 7.06 6.81 11.03
CA CYS A 102 5.97 5.87 10.71
C CYS A 102 4.90 5.91 11.80
N THR A 103 3.68 5.56 11.45
CA THR A 103 2.64 5.29 12.45
C THR A 103 3.13 4.23 13.43
N PRO A 104 3.14 4.50 14.76
CA PRO A 104 3.49 3.49 15.76
C PRO A 104 2.64 2.24 15.56
N THR A 105 3.26 1.08 15.44
CA THR A 105 2.58 -0.15 15.01
C THR A 105 3.10 -1.34 15.78
N VAL A 106 2.21 -2.08 16.46
CA VAL A 106 2.53 -3.36 17.10
C VAL A 106 1.81 -4.47 16.33
N PRO A 107 2.56 -5.39 15.68
CA PRO A 107 1.98 -6.58 15.05
C PRO A 107 1.42 -7.54 16.10
N CYS A 108 0.32 -8.22 15.77
CA CYS A 108 -0.30 -9.24 16.60
C CYS A 108 -1.11 -10.24 15.77
N ASN A 109 -1.45 -11.38 16.35
CA ASN A 109 -2.36 -12.35 15.74
C ASN A 109 -3.82 -12.14 16.21
N SER A 110 -4.73 -12.93 15.65
CA SER A 110 -6.16 -12.90 15.99
C SER A 110 -6.44 -13.18 17.47
N ASP A 111 -5.68 -14.07 18.12
CA ASP A 111 -5.89 -14.41 19.52
C ASP A 111 -5.59 -13.20 20.41
N LYS A 112 -4.48 -12.51 20.14
CA LYS A 112 -4.13 -11.28 20.86
C LYS A 112 -5.15 -10.16 20.59
N VAL A 113 -5.67 -10.03 19.37
CA VAL A 113 -6.76 -9.09 19.09
C VAL A 113 -7.99 -9.42 19.94
N ASN A 114 -8.39 -10.69 20.01
CA ASN A 114 -9.55 -11.11 20.81
C ASN A 114 -9.35 -10.81 22.32
N GLU A 115 -8.15 -11.01 22.85
CA GLU A 115 -7.78 -10.64 24.24
C GLU A 115 -7.92 -9.11 24.42
N ILE A 116 -7.30 -8.32 23.54
CA ILE A 116 -7.29 -6.86 23.61
C ILE A 116 -8.70 -6.26 23.50
N LEU A 117 -9.61 -6.87 22.76
CA LEU A 117 -11.00 -6.42 22.69
C LEU A 117 -11.75 -6.49 24.04
N GLY A 118 -11.21 -7.19 25.05
CA GLY A 118 -11.69 -7.20 26.42
C GLY A 118 -11.03 -6.20 27.34
N CYS A 119 -9.99 -5.49 26.88
CA CYS A 119 -9.18 -4.58 27.69
C CYS A 119 -9.77 -3.15 27.73
N SER A 120 -9.34 -2.39 28.73
CA SER A 120 -9.51 -0.93 28.76
C SER A 120 -8.54 -0.24 27.79
N ALA A 121 -8.82 1.00 27.42
CA ALA A 121 -7.92 1.78 26.56
C ALA A 121 -6.54 2.00 27.22
N GLU A 122 -6.47 2.02 28.56
CA GLU A 122 -5.20 2.14 29.28
C GLU A 122 -4.36 0.86 29.17
N GLU A 123 -4.99 -0.30 29.30
CA GLU A 123 -4.31 -1.58 29.10
C GLU A 123 -3.79 -1.75 27.66
N VAL A 124 -4.57 -1.30 26.65
CA VAL A 124 -4.11 -1.28 25.25
C VAL A 124 -2.91 -0.34 25.08
N ARG A 125 -2.93 0.83 25.71
CA ARG A 125 -1.80 1.78 25.69
C ARG A 125 -0.55 1.15 26.29
N GLN A 126 -0.69 0.54 27.45
CA GLN A 126 0.41 -0.14 28.14
C GLN A 126 0.98 -1.28 27.27
N TYR A 127 0.09 -2.10 26.69
CA TYR A 127 0.49 -3.15 25.75
C TYR A 127 1.33 -2.61 24.58
N LEU A 128 0.91 -1.48 23.97
CA LEU A 128 1.68 -0.86 22.88
C LEU A 128 3.06 -0.39 23.36
N LEU A 129 3.16 0.24 24.54
CA LEU A 129 4.42 0.73 25.09
C LEU A 129 5.40 -0.41 25.41
N GLU A 130 4.90 -1.55 25.85
CA GLU A 130 5.71 -2.72 26.23
C GLU A 130 6.15 -3.56 25.00
N ASN A 131 5.33 -3.62 23.95
CA ASN A 131 5.56 -4.50 22.82
C ASN A 131 6.05 -3.75 21.56
N MET A 132 6.19 -2.43 21.62
CA MET A 132 6.66 -1.63 20.53
C MET A 132 8.17 -1.71 20.37
N ASP A 133 8.65 -2.14 19.21
CA ASP A 133 10.04 -1.95 18.82
C ASP A 133 10.24 -0.50 18.35
N PHE A 134 10.63 0.36 19.29
CA PHE A 134 10.76 1.79 19.05
C PHE A 134 11.87 2.12 18.06
N SER A 135 11.62 3.11 17.20
CA SER A 135 12.64 3.73 16.36
C SER A 135 13.78 4.29 17.22
N SER A 136 15.00 4.15 16.76
CA SER A 136 16.16 4.80 17.38
C SER A 136 16.10 6.33 17.20
N LYS A 137 15.51 6.79 16.10
CA LYS A 137 15.43 8.22 15.72
C LYS A 137 14.16 8.91 16.23
N PHE A 138 13.02 8.22 16.22
CA PHE A 138 11.71 8.81 16.50
C PHE A 138 11.06 8.33 17.78
N ARG A 139 11.81 7.67 18.66
CA ARG A 139 11.32 7.05 19.92
C ARG A 139 10.40 7.96 20.74
N GLU A 140 10.80 9.20 20.93
CA GLU A 140 10.04 10.12 21.78
C GLU A 140 8.73 10.58 21.11
N GLN A 141 8.74 10.76 19.78
CA GLN A 141 7.53 11.05 19.02
C GLN A 141 6.56 9.86 19.06
N GLU A 142 7.07 8.62 18.88
CA GLU A 142 6.27 7.40 18.94
C GLU A 142 5.63 7.23 20.32
N LYS A 143 6.41 7.37 21.42
CA LYS A 143 5.89 7.34 22.79
C LYS A 143 4.82 8.40 23.02
N LYS A 144 5.09 9.65 22.63
CA LYS A 144 4.14 10.74 22.73
C LYS A 144 2.83 10.40 22.04
N ARG A 145 2.88 9.78 20.85
CA ARG A 145 1.70 9.36 20.10
C ARG A 145 0.89 8.29 20.81
N ILE A 146 1.55 7.27 21.33
CA ILE A 146 0.88 6.21 22.08
C ILE A 146 0.23 6.80 23.35
N CYS A 147 0.96 7.61 24.11
CA CYS A 147 0.48 8.20 25.36
C CYS A 147 -0.69 9.19 25.15
N SER A 148 -0.67 9.98 24.08
CA SER A 148 -1.71 10.97 23.79
C SER A 148 -2.93 10.40 23.06
N ALA A 149 -2.88 9.16 22.58
CA ALA A 149 -3.97 8.55 21.82
C ALA A 149 -5.25 8.44 22.68
N LYS A 150 -6.35 8.97 22.14
CA LYS A 150 -7.68 8.87 22.74
C LYS A 150 -8.37 7.55 22.38
N ASP A 151 -7.97 6.93 21.29
CA ASP A 151 -8.46 5.65 20.79
C ASP A 151 -7.33 4.92 20.04
N PHE A 152 -7.56 3.66 19.71
CA PHE A 152 -6.66 2.81 18.95
C PHE A 152 -7.35 2.27 17.72
N VAL A 153 -6.56 1.91 16.73
CA VAL A 153 -7.03 1.32 15.48
C VAL A 153 -6.46 -0.09 15.36
N ILE A 154 -7.33 -1.05 15.10
CA ILE A 154 -6.97 -2.43 14.80
C ILE A 154 -7.24 -2.66 13.31
N LYS A 155 -6.23 -3.16 12.61
CA LYS A 155 -6.28 -3.39 11.15
C LYS A 155 -5.73 -4.76 10.81
N THR A 156 -6.18 -5.38 9.73
CA THR A 156 -5.40 -6.47 9.14
C THR A 156 -4.06 -5.91 8.63
N ALA A 157 -3.00 -6.69 8.79
CA ALA A 157 -1.65 -6.24 8.46
C ALA A 157 -1.48 -5.96 6.96
N ASP A 158 -2.17 -6.74 6.12
CA ASP A 158 -2.18 -6.70 4.65
C ASP A 158 -3.45 -6.10 4.04
N GLY A 159 -4.40 -5.63 4.86
CA GLY A 159 -5.68 -5.08 4.40
C GLY A 159 -5.55 -3.77 3.63
N HIS A 160 -6.45 -3.56 2.67
CA HIS A 160 -6.47 -2.41 1.76
C HIS A 160 -7.81 -1.67 1.74
N GLY A 161 -7.77 -0.40 1.30
CA GLY A 161 -8.96 0.41 1.06
C GLY A 161 -9.78 0.75 2.30
N GLY A 162 -9.25 0.55 3.50
CA GLY A 162 -9.91 0.90 4.77
C GLY A 162 -11.08 -0.01 5.15
N SER A 163 -11.32 -1.12 4.46
CA SER A 163 -12.43 -2.04 4.76
C SER A 163 -12.24 -2.81 6.05
N GLU A 164 -11.01 -3.13 6.40
CA GLU A 164 -10.60 -3.89 7.58
C GLU A 164 -9.83 -3.02 8.59
N VAL A 165 -10.36 -1.82 8.83
CA VAL A 165 -9.81 -0.84 9.78
C VAL A 165 -10.91 -0.53 10.80
N TYR A 166 -10.64 -0.79 12.08
CA TYR A 166 -11.63 -0.72 13.15
C TYR A 166 -11.15 0.18 14.27
N SER A 167 -12.00 1.12 14.72
CA SER A 167 -11.80 1.85 15.97
C SER A 167 -11.99 0.90 17.14
N PHE A 168 -11.02 0.85 18.05
CA PHE A 168 -11.08 -0.01 19.24
C PHE A 168 -12.30 0.34 20.11
N ARG A 169 -12.58 1.63 20.34
CA ARG A 169 -13.70 2.05 21.17
C ARG A 169 -15.05 1.85 20.51
N ASN A 170 -15.16 2.19 19.21
CA ASN A 170 -16.45 2.31 18.56
C ASN A 170 -16.85 1.08 17.73
N GLU A 171 -15.87 0.27 17.30
CA GLU A 171 -16.13 -0.84 16.38
C GLU A 171 -15.66 -2.21 16.93
N ALA A 172 -15.32 -2.33 18.23
CA ALA A 172 -14.90 -3.58 18.87
C ALA A 172 -15.88 -4.73 18.64
N ALA A 173 -17.17 -4.49 18.87
CA ALA A 173 -18.22 -5.51 18.67
C ALA A 173 -18.35 -5.94 17.20
N LYS A 174 -18.11 -5.02 16.25
CA LYS A 174 -18.09 -5.33 14.82
C LYS A 174 -16.87 -6.16 14.45
N LEU A 175 -15.68 -5.76 14.94
CA LEU A 175 -14.44 -6.52 14.71
C LEU A 175 -14.55 -7.94 15.27
N LYS A 176 -15.08 -8.13 16.47
CA LYS A 176 -15.26 -9.45 17.10
C LYS A 176 -16.09 -10.40 16.23
N LYS A 177 -17.09 -9.88 15.49
CA LYS A 177 -17.94 -10.71 14.60
C LYS A 177 -17.24 -11.17 13.32
N VAL A 178 -16.22 -10.42 12.85
CA VAL A 178 -15.51 -10.67 11.60
C VAL A 178 -14.06 -11.07 11.80
N LEU A 179 -13.65 -11.25 13.07
CA LEU A 179 -12.29 -11.66 13.41
C LEU A 179 -12.01 -13.03 12.78
N ARG A 180 -10.89 -13.12 12.11
CA ARG A 180 -10.44 -14.33 11.42
C ARG A 180 -8.96 -14.58 11.72
N GLU A 181 -8.49 -15.78 11.48
CA GLU A 181 -7.10 -16.15 11.62
C GLU A 181 -6.26 -15.45 10.52
N THR A 182 -5.59 -14.38 10.91
CA THR A 182 -4.68 -13.58 10.05
C THR A 182 -3.83 -12.67 10.94
N ASP A 183 -2.82 -12.04 10.34
CA ASP A 183 -2.01 -11.03 11.00
C ASP A 183 -2.77 -9.69 11.10
N TYR A 184 -2.68 -9.09 12.27
CA TYR A 184 -3.21 -7.77 12.59
C TYR A 184 -2.10 -6.81 13.04
N VAL A 185 -2.43 -5.54 13.04
CA VAL A 185 -1.63 -4.49 13.65
C VAL A 185 -2.52 -3.62 14.54
N ILE A 186 -1.96 -3.19 15.67
CA ILE A 186 -2.59 -2.22 16.57
C ILE A 186 -1.77 -0.94 16.49
N GLN A 187 -2.47 0.19 16.33
CA GLN A 187 -1.89 1.51 16.18
C GLN A 187 -2.63 2.52 17.05
N PRO A 188 -1.96 3.54 17.61
CA PRO A 188 -2.68 4.67 18.18
C PRO A 188 -3.47 5.38 17.08
N MET A 189 -4.71 5.76 17.35
CA MET A 189 -5.46 6.63 16.46
C MET A 189 -4.78 8.01 16.50
N LEU A 190 -4.26 8.42 15.36
CA LEU A 190 -3.61 9.72 15.25
C LEU A 190 -4.66 10.83 15.39
N PRO A 191 -4.36 11.92 16.11
CA PRO A 191 -5.23 13.07 16.16
C PRO A 191 -5.29 13.68 14.76
N VAL A 192 -6.42 13.51 14.11
CA VAL A 192 -6.76 14.22 12.90
C VAL A 192 -7.57 15.45 13.33
N GLY A 193 -7.30 16.61 12.74
CA GLY A 193 -8.04 17.84 13.03
C GLY A 193 -9.55 17.68 12.75
N LYS A 194 -10.27 18.78 12.46
CA LYS A 194 -11.72 18.71 12.15
C LYS A 194 -12.05 17.81 10.96
N GLU A 195 -11.10 17.58 10.07
CA GLU A 195 -11.21 16.66 8.92
C GLU A 195 -10.11 15.61 8.98
N SER A 196 -10.45 14.34 8.76
CA SER A 196 -9.45 13.33 8.50
C SER A 196 -8.81 13.58 7.14
N ARG A 197 -7.47 13.59 7.11
CA ARG A 197 -6.71 13.85 5.90
C ARG A 197 -5.58 12.85 5.77
N ASP A 198 -5.46 12.28 4.59
CA ASP A 198 -4.29 11.52 4.18
C ASP A 198 -3.89 11.90 2.75
N MET A 199 -2.66 11.60 2.38
CA MET A 199 -2.13 11.89 1.05
C MET A 199 -1.57 10.61 0.46
N ARG A 200 -2.01 10.26 -0.74
CA ARG A 200 -1.34 9.25 -1.57
C ARG A 200 -0.38 9.93 -2.51
N VAL A 201 0.90 9.62 -2.36
CA VAL A 201 1.94 9.97 -3.32
C VAL A 201 2.12 8.80 -4.27
N TYR A 202 1.83 9.03 -5.56
CA TYR A 202 2.14 8.08 -6.62
C TYR A 202 3.60 8.20 -7.01
N VAL A 203 4.29 7.07 -7.06
CA VAL A 203 5.67 6.98 -7.53
C VAL A 203 5.75 6.07 -8.74
N LEU A 204 6.60 6.44 -9.68
CA LEU A 204 6.94 5.66 -10.87
C LEU A 204 8.46 5.55 -10.93
N LYS A 205 8.96 4.32 -10.76
CA LYS A 205 10.39 4.04 -10.55
C LYS A 205 10.93 4.82 -9.35
N ASP A 206 11.91 5.65 -9.56
CA ASP A 206 12.62 6.45 -8.56
C ASP A 206 12.13 7.90 -8.45
N GLN A 207 10.95 8.19 -9.01
CA GLN A 207 10.40 9.55 -9.09
C GLN A 207 9.00 9.68 -8.50
N ILE A 208 8.78 10.83 -7.87
CA ILE A 208 7.44 11.28 -7.50
C ILE A 208 6.69 11.64 -8.79
N TYR A 209 5.58 10.95 -9.04
CA TYR A 209 4.77 11.18 -10.22
C TYR A 209 3.68 12.24 -9.97
N ALA A 210 2.89 12.06 -8.93
CA ALA A 210 1.83 12.97 -8.50
C ALA A 210 1.43 12.69 -7.06
N ALA A 211 0.65 13.58 -6.46
CA ALA A 211 0.07 13.31 -5.14
C ALA A 211 -1.39 13.78 -5.07
N ILE A 212 -2.21 12.98 -4.38
CA ILE A 212 -3.63 13.21 -4.19
C ILE A 212 -3.93 13.24 -2.70
N LEU A 213 -4.46 14.37 -2.23
CA LEU A 213 -5.02 14.48 -0.88
C LEU A 213 -6.41 13.87 -0.86
N ARG A 214 -6.65 12.97 0.11
CA ARG A 214 -7.96 12.43 0.45
C ARG A 214 -8.42 13.09 1.75
N TYR A 215 -9.69 13.42 1.87
CA TYR A 215 -10.22 14.02 3.10
C TYR A 215 -11.68 13.64 3.33
N SER A 216 -12.06 13.56 4.58
CA SER A 216 -13.41 13.23 5.01
C SER A 216 -13.78 14.03 6.26
N ASP A 217 -15.01 14.55 6.28
CA ASP A 217 -15.67 15.20 7.41
C ASP A 217 -16.63 14.26 8.17
N LYS A 218 -16.76 13.01 7.72
CA LYS A 218 -17.75 12.04 8.22
C LYS A 218 -17.16 10.82 8.90
N ASP A 219 -15.94 10.43 8.53
CA ASP A 219 -15.25 9.22 9.00
C ASP A 219 -13.78 9.55 9.27
N PHE A 220 -13.20 8.93 10.28
CA PHE A 220 -11.75 9.02 10.52
C PHE A 220 -10.91 8.39 9.39
N ARG A 221 -11.54 7.58 8.55
CA ARG A 221 -10.96 6.99 7.33
C ARG A 221 -11.25 7.89 6.13
N ALA A 222 -10.24 8.51 5.57
CA ALA A 222 -10.37 9.40 4.42
C ALA A 222 -10.41 8.66 3.06
N ASN A 223 -10.45 7.33 3.06
CA ASN A 223 -10.36 6.51 1.84
C ASN A 223 -11.41 6.88 0.79
N PHE A 224 -10.96 7.06 -0.45
CA PHE A 224 -11.81 7.37 -1.61
C PHE A 224 -12.91 6.32 -1.84
N SER A 225 -12.60 5.03 -1.66
CA SER A 225 -13.56 3.92 -1.76
C SER A 225 -14.71 4.00 -0.75
N ARG A 226 -14.57 4.81 0.30
CA ARG A 226 -15.57 5.04 1.35
C ARG A 226 -16.30 6.39 1.21
N GLY A 227 -16.15 7.05 0.07
CA GLY A 227 -16.79 8.35 -0.22
C GLY A 227 -15.97 9.57 0.22
N GLY A 228 -14.69 9.39 0.56
CA GLY A 228 -13.78 10.51 0.80
C GLY A 228 -13.64 11.40 -0.43
N LYS A 229 -13.51 12.70 -0.20
CA LYS A 229 -13.24 13.70 -1.24
C LYS A 229 -11.76 13.64 -1.62
N VAL A 230 -11.43 13.99 -2.85
CA VAL A 230 -10.06 13.95 -3.39
C VAL A 230 -9.72 15.25 -4.11
N LYS A 231 -8.46 15.68 -4.00
CA LYS A 231 -7.91 16.79 -4.79
C LYS A 231 -6.43 16.56 -5.07
N ALA A 232 -5.96 16.99 -6.24
CA ALA A 232 -4.53 17.08 -6.52
C ALA A 232 -3.87 18.09 -5.58
N VAL A 233 -2.61 17.88 -5.27
CA VAL A 233 -1.79 18.80 -4.48
C VAL A 233 -0.56 19.22 -5.26
N SER A 234 -0.07 20.42 -4.96
CA SER A 234 1.15 20.95 -5.56
C SER A 234 2.41 20.27 -4.98
N LYS A 235 3.50 20.32 -5.72
CA LYS A 235 4.76 19.65 -5.35
C LYS A 235 5.32 20.08 -4.00
N ASP A 236 5.13 21.33 -3.61
CA ASP A 236 5.57 21.90 -2.33
C ASP A 236 4.81 21.34 -1.12
N GLN A 237 3.62 20.77 -1.33
CA GLN A 237 2.80 20.12 -0.30
C GLN A 237 3.18 18.64 -0.08
N ILE A 238 3.98 18.05 -0.97
CA ILE A 238 4.41 16.65 -0.87
C ILE A 238 5.52 16.55 0.16
N PRO A 239 5.54 15.55 1.05
CA PRO A 239 6.63 15.28 1.97
C PRO A 239 7.85 14.70 1.22
N GLN A 240 8.51 15.53 0.40
CA GLN A 240 9.55 15.11 -0.55
C GLN A 240 10.70 14.38 0.13
N LYS A 241 11.19 14.90 1.27
CA LYS A 241 12.31 14.29 2.03
C LYS A 241 12.00 12.86 2.46
N GLU A 242 10.79 12.64 2.95
CA GLU A 242 10.32 11.33 3.40
C GLU A 242 10.17 10.38 2.21
N VAL A 243 9.56 10.85 1.12
CA VAL A 243 9.39 10.05 -0.11
C VAL A 243 10.76 9.70 -0.71
N GLU A 244 11.68 10.66 -0.84
CA GLU A 244 13.03 10.41 -1.35
C GLU A 244 13.82 9.42 -0.48
N ALA A 245 13.65 9.47 0.84
CA ALA A 245 14.25 8.50 1.75
C ALA A 245 13.70 7.08 1.49
N ILE A 246 12.41 6.95 1.21
CA ILE A 246 11.76 5.68 0.86
C ILE A 246 12.25 5.19 -0.52
N LEU A 247 12.28 6.07 -1.53
CA LEU A 247 12.74 5.73 -2.89
C LEU A 247 14.20 5.24 -2.92
N LYS A 248 15.06 5.69 -2.02
CA LYS A 248 16.44 5.17 -1.87
C LYS A 248 16.50 3.72 -1.37
N LYS A 249 15.42 3.20 -0.81
CA LYS A 249 15.36 1.84 -0.23
C LYS A 249 14.60 0.82 -1.07
N PHE A 250 13.75 1.29 -1.95
CA PHE A 250 12.93 0.43 -2.80
C PHE A 250 13.10 0.79 -4.27
N SER A 251 13.27 -0.21 -5.10
CA SER A 251 13.18 -0.07 -6.54
C SER A 251 11.75 -0.36 -6.98
N PHE A 252 10.93 0.67 -7.07
CA PHE A 252 9.55 0.52 -7.50
C PHE A 252 9.43 0.40 -9.02
N GLY A 253 8.42 -0.33 -9.48
CA GLY A 253 7.82 -0.10 -10.77
C GLY A 253 6.84 1.07 -10.66
N MET A 254 5.66 0.79 -10.09
CA MET A 254 4.65 1.79 -9.72
C MET A 254 4.14 1.45 -8.33
N ALA A 255 4.04 2.46 -7.45
CA ALA A 255 3.51 2.28 -6.10
C ALA A 255 2.76 3.53 -5.61
N GLY A 256 2.03 3.38 -4.51
CA GLY A 256 1.41 4.46 -3.75
C GLY A 256 1.98 4.51 -2.34
N ILE A 257 2.43 5.67 -1.90
CA ILE A 257 2.93 5.92 -0.54
C ILE A 257 1.91 6.79 0.18
N ASP A 258 1.37 6.31 1.27
CA ASP A 258 0.28 6.98 2.00
C ASP A 258 0.79 7.62 3.29
N PHE A 259 0.60 8.93 3.39
CA PHE A 259 0.90 9.71 4.57
C PHE A 259 -0.38 10.22 5.25
N ILE A 260 -0.42 10.14 6.58
CA ILE A 260 -1.38 10.85 7.43
C ILE A 260 -0.66 12.09 7.96
N PHE A 261 -1.39 13.18 8.16
CA PHE A 261 -0.81 14.41 8.70
C PHE A 261 -1.31 14.66 10.12
N GLU A 262 -0.39 15.02 11.00
CA GLU A 262 -0.71 15.53 12.32
C GLU A 262 -1.33 16.94 12.25
N GLU A 263 -1.85 17.44 13.37
CA GLU A 263 -2.44 18.77 13.43
C GLU A 263 -1.44 19.90 13.06
N ASP A 264 -0.15 19.68 13.37
CA ASP A 264 0.93 20.63 13.03
C ASP A 264 1.46 20.47 11.59
N GLY A 265 0.89 19.54 10.82
CA GLY A 265 1.30 19.24 9.45
C GLY A 265 2.45 18.24 9.32
N THR A 266 2.95 17.67 10.40
CA THR A 266 4.00 16.64 10.35
C THR A 266 3.51 15.40 9.58
N PRO A 267 4.21 14.97 8.50
CA PRO A 267 3.83 13.78 7.77
C PRO A 267 4.22 12.51 8.54
N VAL A 268 3.30 11.56 8.60
CA VAL A 268 3.49 10.25 9.23
C VAL A 268 3.21 9.18 8.19
N LEU A 269 4.20 8.34 7.88
CA LEU A 269 4.01 7.23 6.96
C LEU A 269 2.98 6.24 7.52
N SER A 270 1.92 6.00 6.76
CA SER A 270 0.84 5.07 7.13
C SER A 270 1.01 3.70 6.49
N GLU A 271 1.19 3.67 5.15
CA GLU A 271 1.35 2.44 4.38
C GLU A 271 2.00 2.71 3.02
N ILE A 272 2.51 1.65 2.40
CA ILE A 272 2.95 1.66 1.00
C ILE A 272 2.20 0.53 0.29
N GLU A 273 1.52 0.86 -0.81
CA GLU A 273 0.84 -0.10 -1.68
C GLU A 273 1.63 -0.28 -2.97
N ASP A 274 2.18 -1.45 -3.22
CA ASP A 274 2.86 -1.78 -4.48
C ASP A 274 1.86 -2.07 -5.62
N VAL A 275 0.62 -2.37 -5.28
CA VAL A 275 -0.50 -2.62 -6.21
C VAL A 275 -1.47 -1.44 -6.28
N ALA A 276 -0.96 -0.23 -6.12
CA ALA A 276 -1.77 0.99 -6.06
C ALA A 276 -2.76 1.13 -7.22
N GLY A 277 -4.00 1.53 -6.88
CA GLY A 277 -5.03 1.87 -7.87
C GLY A 277 -4.90 3.34 -8.29
N THR A 278 -5.12 3.62 -9.57
CA THR A 278 -4.90 4.96 -10.18
C THR A 278 -6.17 5.78 -10.40
N ARG A 279 -7.34 5.29 -9.98
CA ARG A 279 -8.64 5.98 -10.21
C ARG A 279 -8.69 7.42 -9.67
N MET A 280 -8.08 7.66 -8.51
CA MET A 280 -8.03 9.01 -7.92
C MET A 280 -7.13 9.93 -8.75
N LEU A 281 -5.99 9.41 -9.22
CA LEU A 281 -5.07 10.17 -10.06
C LEU A 281 -5.78 10.65 -11.33
N TYR A 282 -6.37 9.74 -12.10
CA TYR A 282 -7.09 10.11 -13.33
C TYR A 282 -8.29 11.03 -13.11
N ARG A 283 -8.93 10.95 -11.93
CA ARG A 283 -10.02 11.87 -11.58
C ARG A 283 -9.53 13.30 -11.31
N CYS A 284 -8.38 13.43 -10.66
CA CYS A 284 -7.85 14.73 -10.22
C CYS A 284 -6.88 15.36 -11.21
N CYS A 285 -6.20 14.54 -12.02
CA CYS A 285 -5.17 14.93 -12.96
C CYS A 285 -5.40 14.20 -14.30
N PRO A 286 -6.47 14.52 -15.05
CA PRO A 286 -6.82 13.82 -16.27
C PRO A 286 -5.78 13.99 -17.39
N GLU A 287 -4.90 14.98 -17.28
CA GLU A 287 -3.78 15.23 -18.17
C GLU A 287 -2.61 14.25 -17.96
N LEU A 288 -2.56 13.56 -16.83
CA LEU A 288 -1.51 12.58 -16.52
C LEU A 288 -1.95 11.17 -16.92
N ASP A 289 -1.06 10.42 -17.55
CA ASP A 289 -1.30 9.01 -17.89
C ASP A 289 -0.17 8.12 -17.33
N ILE A 290 -0.23 7.83 -16.05
CA ILE A 290 0.80 7.01 -15.35
C ILE A 290 0.93 5.61 -15.97
N VAL A 291 -0.14 5.06 -16.56
CA VAL A 291 -0.08 3.75 -17.20
C VAL A 291 0.68 3.83 -18.50
N ALA A 292 0.47 4.89 -19.31
CA ALA A 292 1.24 5.10 -20.54
C ALA A 292 2.74 5.30 -20.22
N ASP A 293 3.04 6.14 -19.23
CA ASP A 293 4.41 6.37 -18.81
C ASP A 293 5.06 5.10 -18.24
N TYR A 294 4.31 4.29 -17.50
CA TYR A 294 4.80 3.02 -17.00
C TYR A 294 5.09 2.02 -18.13
N MET A 295 4.20 1.93 -19.13
CA MET A 295 4.44 1.08 -20.32
C MET A 295 5.68 1.51 -21.10
N LYS A 296 5.93 2.81 -21.21
CA LYS A 296 7.16 3.36 -21.80
C LYS A 296 8.40 2.93 -20.99
N GLU A 297 8.36 2.98 -19.67
CA GLU A 297 9.46 2.53 -18.83
C GLU A 297 9.67 1.01 -18.91
N ILE A 298 8.60 0.22 -18.98
CA ILE A 298 8.69 -1.24 -19.18
C ILE A 298 9.36 -1.53 -20.53
N GLN A 299 8.96 -0.84 -21.59
CA GLN A 299 9.56 -0.99 -22.92
C GLN A 299 11.07 -0.73 -22.88
N LYS A 300 11.51 0.37 -22.25
CA LYS A 300 12.94 0.68 -22.10
C LYS A 300 13.69 -0.43 -21.36
N MET A 301 13.14 -0.91 -20.24
CA MET A 301 13.79 -1.96 -19.43
C MET A 301 13.89 -3.29 -20.17
N LEU A 302 13.01 -3.58 -21.11
CA LEU A 302 12.99 -4.83 -21.86
C LEU A 302 13.88 -4.79 -23.12
N PHE A 303 13.95 -3.63 -23.80
CA PHE A 303 14.49 -3.56 -25.15
C PHE A 303 15.65 -2.58 -25.32
N ASP A 304 15.80 -1.59 -24.45
CA ASP A 304 16.96 -0.68 -24.45
C ASP A 304 18.08 -1.29 -23.61
N LYS A 305 18.87 -2.20 -24.24
CA LYS A 305 20.09 -2.79 -23.66
C LYS A 305 21.32 -2.06 -24.15
#